data_92bb8add9108ecd67a9527add7b27cbc
#
_entry.id   92bb8add9108ecd67a9527add7b27cbc
#
_cell.length_a   1.000
_cell.length_b   1.000
_cell.length_c   1.000
_cell.angle_alpha   90.00
_cell.angle_beta   90.00
_cell.angle_gamma   90.00
#
_symmetry.space_group_name_H-M   'P 1'
#
loop_
_entity.id
_entity.type
_entity.pdbx_description
1 polymer ?
#
loop_
_entity_poly.entity_id
_entity_poly.type
_entity_poly.pdbx_seq_one_letter_code
_entity_poly.pdbx_strand_id
1 'polypeptide(L)'
;MDLIISAISQGLLWSLLSLGLFISFRVLNIADMTTEGSYPLGAAVCVMLIQSGYSPLTATIIAMLVGSLAGLVTAIFINVCKIPSLLAGILTMTALLSVNLRIMKRPNLSLLNKETIFDSLSKLNLPPYFDIILLGLIVISIVILAMHLFFDTELGQALI
;
A
#
# COMPACT_ATOMS: atom_id res chain seq x y z
N MET A 1 23.77 -13.14 -9.18
CA MET A 1 22.60 -13.79 -8.54
C MET A 1 21.82 -12.76 -7.73
N ASP A 2 22.47 -11.93 -6.94
CA ASP A 2 21.79 -10.98 -6.03
C ASP A 2 20.90 -9.95 -6.73
N LEU A 3 21.24 -9.53 -7.93
CA LEU A 3 20.47 -8.57 -8.73
C LEU A 3 19.10 -9.16 -9.15
N ILE A 4 19.05 -10.43 -9.52
CA ILE A 4 17.80 -11.11 -9.91
C ILE A 4 16.91 -11.31 -8.70
N ILE A 5 17.48 -11.72 -7.56
CA ILE A 5 16.75 -11.94 -6.32
C ILE A 5 16.18 -10.60 -5.80
N SER A 6 16.97 -9.54 -5.85
CA SER A 6 16.52 -8.19 -5.50
C SER A 6 15.39 -7.70 -6.43
N ALA A 7 15.49 -7.95 -7.72
CA ALA A 7 14.44 -7.59 -8.68
C ALA A 7 13.13 -8.34 -8.43
N ILE A 8 13.20 -9.64 -8.09
CA ILE A 8 12.02 -10.45 -7.74
C ILE A 8 11.38 -9.92 -6.45
N SER A 9 12.18 -9.63 -5.42
CA SER A 9 11.65 -9.12 -4.15
C SER A 9 10.93 -7.78 -4.34
N GLN A 10 11.51 -6.90 -5.15
CA GLN A 10 10.92 -5.61 -5.45
C GLN A 10 9.66 -5.75 -6.32
N GLY A 11 9.65 -6.65 -7.29
CA GLY A 11 8.50 -6.98 -8.12
C GLY A 11 7.31 -7.50 -7.28
N LEU A 12 7.56 -8.32 -6.27
CA LEU A 12 6.53 -8.79 -5.34
C LEU A 12 5.88 -7.64 -4.56
N LEU A 13 6.65 -6.66 -4.11
CA LEU A 13 6.09 -5.49 -3.42
C LEU A 13 5.20 -4.65 -4.34
N TRP A 14 5.62 -4.45 -5.60
CA TRP A 14 4.83 -3.73 -6.60
C TRP A 14 3.58 -4.50 -7.07
N SER A 15 3.56 -5.82 -6.92
CA SER A 15 2.40 -6.63 -7.31
C SER A 15 1.16 -6.33 -6.47
N LEU A 16 1.32 -5.94 -5.20
CA LEU A 16 0.22 -5.49 -4.34
C LEU A 16 -0.47 -4.24 -4.89
N LEU A 17 0.32 -3.28 -5.35
CA LEU A 17 -0.22 -2.07 -5.99
C LEU A 17 -0.93 -2.42 -7.29
N SER A 18 -0.36 -3.32 -8.09
CA SER A 18 -0.96 -3.80 -9.34
C SER A 18 -2.30 -4.51 -9.09
N LEU A 19 -2.44 -5.30 -8.02
CA LEU A 19 -3.71 -5.92 -7.63
C LEU A 19 -4.75 -4.86 -7.26
N GLY A 20 -4.38 -3.83 -6.52
CA GLY A 20 -5.27 -2.72 -6.20
C GLY A 20 -5.76 -1.98 -7.45
N LEU A 21 -4.87 -1.70 -8.38
CA LEU A 21 -5.22 -1.10 -9.68
C LEU A 21 -6.12 -2.02 -10.50
N PHE A 22 -5.84 -3.33 -10.53
CA PHE A 22 -6.68 -4.30 -11.22
C PHE A 22 -8.12 -4.28 -10.72
N ILE A 23 -8.33 -4.23 -9.41
CA ILE A 23 -9.67 -4.14 -8.81
C ILE A 23 -10.36 -2.86 -9.27
N SER A 24 -9.68 -1.73 -9.17
CA SER A 24 -10.24 -0.43 -9.52
C SER A 24 -10.63 -0.34 -10.99
N PHE A 25 -9.71 -0.68 -11.90
CA PHE A 25 -9.93 -0.52 -13.34
C PHE A 25 -10.73 -1.65 -13.97
N ARG A 26 -10.53 -2.90 -13.53
CA ARG A 26 -11.16 -4.05 -14.19
C ARG A 26 -12.46 -4.48 -13.55
N VAL A 27 -12.56 -4.41 -12.24
CA VAL A 27 -13.73 -4.85 -11.48
C VAL A 27 -14.72 -3.70 -11.30
N LEU A 28 -14.25 -2.58 -10.74
CA LEU A 28 -15.11 -1.42 -10.47
C LEU A 28 -15.33 -0.54 -11.71
N ASN A 29 -14.55 -0.74 -12.76
CA ASN A 29 -14.54 0.09 -13.98
C ASN A 29 -14.39 1.60 -13.68
N ILE A 30 -13.61 1.91 -12.64
CA ILE A 30 -13.33 3.27 -12.16
C ILE A 30 -11.86 3.57 -12.42
N ALA A 31 -11.60 4.62 -13.20
CA ALA A 31 -10.24 5.12 -13.40
C ALA A 31 -9.80 5.90 -12.17
N ASP A 32 -9.25 5.21 -11.17
CA ASP A 32 -8.82 5.80 -9.91
C ASP A 32 -7.29 5.88 -9.83
N MET A 33 -6.75 7.09 -9.86
CA MET A 33 -5.33 7.38 -9.69
C MET A 33 -4.94 7.65 -8.22
N THR A 34 -5.86 7.52 -7.28
CA THR A 34 -5.60 7.77 -5.86
C THR A 34 -4.53 6.82 -5.31
N THR A 35 -4.42 5.61 -5.87
CA THR A 35 -3.43 4.61 -5.45
C THR A 35 -2.01 5.12 -5.52
N GLU A 36 -1.66 5.94 -6.52
CA GLU A 36 -0.35 6.57 -6.65
C GLU A 36 -0.05 7.57 -5.53
N GLY A 37 -1.07 8.18 -4.93
CA GLY A 37 -0.94 9.09 -3.78
C GLY A 37 -1.04 8.38 -2.43
N SER A 38 -1.93 7.42 -2.29
CA SER A 38 -2.19 6.71 -1.03
C SER A 38 -1.06 5.75 -0.66
N TYR A 39 -0.39 5.14 -1.64
CA TYR A 39 0.77 4.28 -1.40
C TYR A 39 1.94 5.05 -0.76
N PRO A 40 2.43 6.18 -1.31
CA PRO A 40 3.44 7.00 -0.65
C PRO A 40 2.97 7.57 0.70
N LEU A 41 1.67 7.87 0.87
CA LEU A 41 1.12 8.31 2.15
C LEU A 41 1.29 7.23 3.22
N GLY A 42 0.90 5.99 2.92
CA GLY A 42 1.09 4.87 3.83
C GLY A 42 2.55 4.68 4.21
N ALA A 43 3.46 4.75 3.23
CA ALA A 43 4.89 4.67 3.46
C ALA A 43 5.41 5.81 4.36
N ALA A 44 4.98 7.05 4.10
CA ALA A 44 5.37 8.22 4.90
C ALA A 44 4.94 8.09 6.36
N VAL A 45 3.70 7.67 6.61
CA VAL A 45 3.17 7.46 7.95
C VAL A 45 3.90 6.33 8.65
N CYS A 46 4.12 5.20 7.98
CA CYS A 46 4.85 4.05 8.52
C CYS A 46 6.26 4.45 8.96
N VAL A 47 7.02 5.12 8.09
CA VAL A 47 8.39 5.56 8.38
C VAL A 47 8.43 6.54 9.55
N MET A 48 7.51 7.50 9.61
CA MET A 48 7.43 8.46 10.71
C MET A 48 7.13 7.79 12.05
N LEU A 49 6.22 6.83 12.08
CA LEU A 49 5.88 6.08 13.29
C LEU A 49 7.07 5.23 13.79
N ILE A 50 7.76 4.54 12.88
CA ILE A 50 8.97 3.77 13.23
C ILE A 50 10.06 4.71 13.77
N GLN A 51 10.25 5.88 13.17
CA GLN A 51 11.22 6.87 13.69
C GLN A 51 10.82 7.40 15.07
N SER A 52 9.53 7.49 15.36
CA SER A 52 9.00 7.90 16.67
C SER A 52 9.08 6.81 17.73
N GLY A 53 9.57 5.60 17.39
CA GLY A 53 9.77 4.50 18.33
C GLY A 53 8.58 3.54 18.46
N TYR A 54 7.58 3.64 17.59
CA TYR A 54 6.52 2.64 17.55
C TYR A 54 7.00 1.32 16.96
N SER A 55 6.37 0.22 17.35
CA SER A 55 6.72 -1.09 16.78
C SER A 55 6.39 -1.13 15.28
N PRO A 56 7.19 -1.83 14.47
CA PRO A 56 6.99 -1.91 13.02
C PRO A 56 5.59 -2.43 12.64
N LEU A 57 5.05 -3.35 13.41
CA LEU A 57 3.75 -3.95 13.16
C LEU A 57 2.61 -2.94 13.40
N THR A 58 2.66 -2.19 14.50
CA THR A 58 1.67 -1.13 14.77
C THR A 58 1.76 0.01 13.74
N ALA A 59 2.97 0.37 13.34
CA ALA A 59 3.20 1.38 12.31
C ALA A 59 2.57 0.98 10.98
N THR A 60 2.70 -0.29 10.59
CA THR A 60 2.11 -0.82 9.35
C THR A 60 0.58 -0.84 9.42
N ILE A 61 -0.02 -1.26 10.53
CA ILE A 61 -1.48 -1.26 10.68
C ILE A 61 -2.04 0.16 10.58
N ILE A 62 -1.41 1.13 11.25
CA ILE A 62 -1.82 2.54 11.18
C ILE A 62 -1.66 3.08 9.76
N ALA A 63 -0.57 2.75 9.07
CA ALA A 63 -0.34 3.13 7.69
C ALA A 63 -1.43 2.58 6.74
N MET A 64 -1.87 1.34 6.93
CA MET A 64 -2.98 0.75 6.17
C MET A 64 -4.29 1.51 6.40
N LEU A 65 -4.60 1.87 7.64
CA LEU A 65 -5.80 2.66 7.97
C LEU A 65 -5.74 4.05 7.32
N VAL A 66 -4.61 4.73 7.38
CA VAL A 66 -4.44 6.05 6.76
C VAL A 66 -4.53 5.96 5.23
N GLY A 67 -3.95 4.93 4.62
CA GLY A 67 -4.10 4.67 3.19
C GLY A 67 -5.57 4.44 2.78
N SER A 68 -6.32 3.69 3.57
CA SER A 68 -7.75 3.45 3.30
C SER A 68 -8.60 4.72 3.44
N LEU A 69 -8.27 5.62 4.38
CA LEU A 69 -8.92 6.92 4.51
C LEU A 69 -8.70 7.80 3.28
N ALA A 70 -7.55 7.72 2.63
CA ALA A 70 -7.31 8.44 1.38
C ALA A 70 -8.28 7.99 0.28
N GLY A 71 -8.49 6.67 0.13
CA GLY A 71 -9.49 6.13 -0.79
C GLY A 71 -10.93 6.56 -0.46
N LEU A 72 -11.26 6.65 0.83
CA LEU A 72 -12.56 7.13 1.27
C LEU A 72 -12.79 8.60 0.87
N VAL A 73 -11.77 9.45 0.96
CA VAL A 73 -11.86 10.86 0.50
C VAL A 73 -12.17 10.92 -0.99
N THR A 74 -11.49 10.12 -1.81
CA THR A 74 -11.77 10.04 -3.26
C THR A 74 -13.19 9.54 -3.52
N ALA A 75 -13.65 8.54 -2.79
CA ALA A 75 -15.02 8.03 -2.90
C ALA A 75 -16.06 9.11 -2.57
N ILE A 76 -15.80 9.98 -1.59
CA ILE A 76 -16.66 11.13 -1.28
C ILE A 76 -16.69 12.11 -2.45
N PHE A 77 -15.55 12.44 -3.06
CA PHE A 77 -15.51 13.33 -4.21
C PHE A 77 -16.31 12.78 -5.39
N ILE A 78 -16.25 11.48 -5.64
CA ILE A 78 -17.00 10.85 -6.72
C ILE A 78 -18.51 10.81 -6.40
N ASN A 79 -18.88 10.32 -5.21
CA ASN A 79 -20.29 10.01 -4.91
C ASN A 79 -21.08 11.24 -4.43
N VAL A 80 -20.48 12.09 -3.61
CA VAL A 80 -21.15 13.27 -3.03
C VAL A 80 -20.96 14.50 -3.90
N CYS A 81 -19.73 14.80 -4.29
CA CYS A 81 -19.42 15.98 -5.11
C CYS A 81 -19.70 15.75 -6.60
N LYS A 82 -20.00 14.51 -7.01
CA LYS A 82 -20.27 14.13 -8.43
C LYS A 82 -19.13 14.48 -9.37
N ILE A 83 -17.91 14.48 -8.89
CA ILE A 83 -16.71 14.74 -9.71
C ILE A 83 -16.39 13.46 -10.49
N PRO A 84 -16.04 13.53 -11.78
CA PRO A 84 -15.60 12.38 -12.55
C PRO A 84 -14.43 11.65 -11.86
N SER A 85 -14.45 10.32 -11.85
CA SER A 85 -13.51 9.49 -11.09
C SER A 85 -12.05 9.81 -11.37
N LEU A 86 -11.69 9.98 -12.64
CA LEU A 86 -10.32 10.34 -13.03
C LEU A 86 -9.88 11.68 -12.41
N LEU A 87 -10.75 12.68 -12.44
CA LEU A 87 -10.44 14.01 -11.88
C LEU A 87 -10.37 13.95 -10.34
N ALA A 88 -11.28 13.23 -9.70
CA ALA A 88 -11.28 13.02 -8.26
C ALA A 88 -9.97 12.33 -7.80
N GLY A 89 -9.53 11.30 -8.52
CA GLY A 89 -8.28 10.59 -8.25
C GLY A 89 -7.05 11.50 -8.36
N ILE A 90 -6.97 12.31 -9.43
CA ILE A 90 -5.86 13.27 -9.63
C ILE A 90 -5.86 14.34 -8.53
N LEU A 91 -7.02 14.88 -8.16
CA LEU A 91 -7.13 15.87 -7.08
C LEU A 91 -6.64 15.28 -5.74
N THR A 92 -7.10 14.09 -5.40
CA THR A 92 -6.68 13.42 -4.16
C THR A 92 -5.18 13.10 -4.20
N MET A 93 -4.66 12.56 -5.30
CA MET A 93 -3.24 12.27 -5.47
C MET A 93 -2.37 13.51 -5.24
N THR A 94 -2.71 14.63 -5.85
CA THR A 94 -1.95 15.90 -5.70
C THR A 94 -2.05 16.48 -4.29
N ALA A 95 -3.22 16.40 -3.67
CA ALA A 95 -3.41 16.79 -2.27
C ALA A 95 -2.57 15.92 -1.32
N LEU A 96 -2.57 14.60 -1.53
CA LEU A 96 -1.79 13.66 -0.74
C LEU A 96 -0.29 13.86 -0.87
N LEU A 97 0.21 14.29 -2.03
CA LEU A 97 1.62 14.66 -2.19
C LEU A 97 2.02 15.77 -1.22
N SER A 98 1.19 16.80 -1.09
CA SER A 98 1.42 17.90 -0.14
C SER A 98 1.37 17.44 1.31
N VAL A 99 0.44 16.53 1.62
CA VAL A 99 0.32 15.91 2.96
C VAL A 99 1.56 15.08 3.28
N ASN A 100 2.05 14.26 2.32
CA ASN A 100 3.24 13.45 2.47
C ASN A 100 4.47 14.28 2.81
N LEU A 101 4.71 15.36 2.07
CA LEU A 101 5.83 16.26 2.32
C LEU A 101 5.73 16.92 3.71
N ARG A 102 4.52 17.23 4.16
CA ARG A 102 4.27 17.81 5.48
C ARG A 102 4.49 16.80 6.61
N ILE A 103 4.11 15.55 6.44
CA ILE A 103 4.33 14.48 7.40
C ILE A 103 5.83 14.18 7.50
N MET A 104 6.50 13.99 6.37
CA MET A 104 7.92 13.62 6.34
C MET A 104 8.85 14.78 6.73
N LYS A 105 8.42 16.04 6.62
CA LYS A 105 9.23 17.26 6.84
C LYS A 105 10.51 17.34 5.99
N ARG A 106 10.88 16.26 5.32
CA ARG A 106 12.05 16.11 4.45
C ARG A 106 11.68 15.24 3.26
N PRO A 107 12.27 15.46 2.09
CA PRO A 107 11.95 14.67 0.90
C PRO A 107 12.39 13.20 1.00
N ASN A 108 13.34 12.90 1.90
CA ASN A 108 13.85 11.55 2.13
C ASN A 108 14.05 11.28 3.61
N LEU A 109 13.54 10.14 4.10
CA LEU A 109 13.72 9.66 5.46
C LEU A 109 14.41 8.30 5.42
N SER A 110 15.53 8.18 6.11
CA SER A 110 16.25 6.91 6.22
C SER A 110 15.77 6.13 7.43
N LEU A 111 15.58 4.82 7.25
CA LEU A 111 15.30 3.85 8.31
C LEU A 111 16.57 3.11 8.79
N LEU A 112 17.75 3.59 8.42
CA LEU A 112 19.02 3.00 8.86
C LEU A 112 19.05 2.94 10.40
N ASN A 113 19.41 1.79 10.94
CA ASN A 113 19.47 1.49 12.37
C ASN A 113 18.10 1.52 13.11
N LYS A 114 16.99 1.36 12.41
CA LYS A 114 15.66 1.17 13.00
C LYS A 114 15.18 -0.25 12.73
N GLU A 115 14.57 -0.87 13.72
CA GLU A 115 13.94 -2.18 13.53
C GLU A 115 12.79 -2.09 12.55
N THR A 116 12.81 -2.97 11.58
CA THR A 116 11.75 -3.13 10.57
C THR A 116 11.08 -4.49 10.73
N ILE A 117 9.97 -4.72 10.03
CA ILE A 117 9.32 -6.03 10.02
C ILE A 117 10.29 -7.10 9.50
N PHE A 118 11.16 -6.74 8.56
CA PHE A 118 12.16 -7.64 7.98
C PHE A 118 13.22 -8.08 9.00
N ASP A 119 13.59 -7.21 9.95
CA ASP A 119 14.57 -7.55 11.00
C ASP A 119 14.00 -8.61 11.96
N SER A 120 12.70 -8.66 12.13
CA SER A 120 12.06 -9.72 12.92
C SER A 120 12.11 -11.07 12.21
N LEU A 121 12.10 -11.10 10.87
CA LEU A 121 12.26 -12.32 10.08
C LEU A 121 13.74 -12.71 9.90
N SER A 122 14.65 -11.76 9.88
CA SER A 122 16.10 -12.03 9.74
C SER A 122 16.67 -12.88 10.89
N LYS A 123 15.97 -12.93 12.03
CA LYS A 123 16.28 -13.86 13.14
C LYS A 123 16.18 -15.34 12.75
N LEU A 124 15.58 -15.66 11.61
CA LEU A 124 15.49 -17.02 11.07
C LEU A 124 16.72 -17.47 10.27
N ASN A 125 17.81 -16.68 10.23
CA ASN A 125 19.06 -17.01 9.49
C ASN A 125 18.83 -17.34 8.01
N LEU A 126 17.88 -16.68 7.34
CA LEU A 126 17.62 -16.86 5.92
C LEU A 126 18.66 -16.12 5.05
N PRO A 127 18.91 -16.58 3.81
CA PRO A 127 19.78 -15.88 2.87
C PRO A 127 19.29 -14.45 2.62
N PRO A 128 20.19 -13.50 2.27
CA PRO A 128 19.83 -12.11 2.02
C PRO A 128 18.72 -12.00 0.97
N TYR A 129 17.70 -11.18 1.25
CA TYR A 129 16.48 -10.94 0.45
C TYR A 129 15.44 -12.07 0.48
N PHE A 130 15.72 -13.23 1.05
CA PHE A 130 14.75 -14.34 1.10
C PHE A 130 13.61 -14.06 2.09
N ASP A 131 13.88 -13.31 3.14
CA ASP A 131 12.93 -12.77 4.10
C ASP A 131 11.88 -11.86 3.43
N ILE A 132 12.32 -10.97 2.52
CA ILE A 132 11.43 -10.07 1.76
C ILE A 132 10.55 -10.86 0.80
N ILE A 133 11.12 -11.83 0.09
CA ILE A 133 10.38 -12.69 -0.84
C ILE A 133 9.33 -13.51 -0.10
N LEU A 134 9.68 -14.10 1.03
CA LEU A 134 8.77 -14.93 1.83
C LEU A 134 7.62 -14.09 2.39
N LEU A 135 7.92 -12.91 2.95
CA LEU A 135 6.92 -12.00 3.45
C LEU A 135 6.01 -11.48 2.33
N GLY A 136 6.59 -11.11 1.19
CA GLY A 136 5.85 -10.69 0.01
C GLY A 136 4.89 -11.77 -0.50
N LEU A 137 5.35 -13.02 -0.60
CA LEU A 137 4.53 -14.16 -0.99
C LEU A 137 3.37 -14.42 -0.02
N ILE A 138 3.62 -14.36 1.28
CA ILE A 138 2.58 -14.53 2.31
C ILE A 138 1.52 -13.44 2.17
N VAL A 139 1.94 -12.17 2.08
CA VAL A 139 1.01 -11.05 1.99
C VAL A 139 0.18 -11.12 0.71
N ILE A 140 0.80 -11.40 -0.44
CA ILE A 140 0.09 -11.56 -1.72
C ILE A 140 -0.90 -12.72 -1.65
N SER A 141 -0.51 -13.86 -1.09
CA SER A 141 -1.39 -15.02 -0.93
C SER A 141 -2.61 -14.70 -0.07
N ILE A 142 -2.41 -13.96 1.04
CA ILE A 142 -3.49 -13.50 1.90
C ILE A 142 -4.43 -12.56 1.15
N VAL A 143 -3.88 -11.61 0.38
CA VAL A 143 -4.69 -10.66 -0.39
C VAL A 143 -5.48 -11.37 -1.48
N ILE A 144 -4.88 -12.30 -2.22
CA ILE A 144 -5.57 -13.09 -3.25
C ILE A 144 -6.68 -13.94 -2.62
N LEU A 145 -6.40 -14.58 -1.48
CA LEU A 145 -7.40 -15.36 -0.76
C LEU A 145 -8.56 -14.48 -0.27
N ALA A 146 -8.25 -13.32 0.29
CA ALA A 146 -9.26 -12.35 0.73
C ALA A 146 -10.11 -11.85 -0.45
N MET A 147 -9.49 -11.59 -1.60
CA MET A 147 -10.21 -11.24 -2.84
C MET A 147 -11.13 -12.37 -3.30
N HIS A 148 -10.63 -13.60 -3.33
CA HIS A 148 -11.44 -14.75 -3.73
C HIS A 148 -12.66 -14.89 -2.82
N LEU A 149 -12.45 -14.86 -1.50
CA LEU A 149 -13.53 -14.94 -0.53
C LEU A 149 -14.52 -13.77 -0.68
N PHE A 150 -14.04 -12.57 -0.96
CA PHE A 150 -14.90 -11.39 -1.15
C PHE A 150 -15.76 -11.51 -2.41
N PHE A 151 -15.20 -11.95 -3.53
CA PHE A 151 -15.94 -12.11 -4.78
C PHE A 151 -16.92 -13.29 -4.77
N ASP A 152 -16.72 -14.26 -3.88
CA ASP A 152 -17.69 -15.34 -3.66
C ASP A 152 -18.90 -14.89 -2.81
N THR A 153 -18.85 -13.70 -2.20
CA THR A 153 -20.01 -13.14 -1.47
C THR A 153 -21.03 -12.52 -2.43
N GLU A 154 -22.28 -12.40 -1.98
CA GLU A 154 -23.34 -11.74 -2.74
C GLU A 154 -23.00 -10.28 -3.12
N LEU A 155 -22.27 -9.57 -2.22
CA LEU A 155 -21.79 -8.22 -2.49
C LEU A 155 -20.72 -8.19 -3.57
N GLY A 156 -19.79 -9.15 -3.55
CA GLY A 156 -18.76 -9.27 -4.58
C GLY A 156 -19.33 -9.61 -5.95
N GLN A 157 -20.31 -10.52 -5.99
CA GLN A 157 -20.99 -10.90 -7.23
C GLN A 157 -21.84 -9.76 -7.83
N ALA A 158 -22.36 -8.87 -6.99
CA ALA A 158 -23.10 -7.70 -7.45
C ALA A 158 -22.21 -6.60 -8.05
N LEU A 159 -20.89 -6.68 -7.86
CA LEU A 159 -19.91 -5.70 -8.39
C LEU A 159 -19.30 -6.11 -9.74
N ILE A 160 -19.48 -7.36 -10.14
CA ILE A 160 -18.99 -7.92 -11.41
C ILE A 160 -20.11 -7.85 -12.46
#